data_2896c3d4da7ffd3634095a8b4fb6da05
#
_entry.id   2896c3d4da7ffd3634095a8b4fb6da05
#
_cell.length_a   1.000
_cell.length_b   1.000
_cell.length_c   1.000
_cell.angle_alpha   90.00
_cell.angle_beta   90.00
_cell.angle_gamma   90.00
#
_symmetry.space_group_name_H-M   'P 1'
#
loop_
_entity.id
_entity.type
_entity.pdbx_description
1 polymer ?
#
loop_
_entity_poly.entity_id
_entity_poly.type
_entity_poly.pdbx_seq_one_letter_code
_entity_poly.pdbx_strand_id
1 'polypeptide(L)'
;VPQMQDFVREQFPKHPDDGDFVYRQAVKAKAFDALRGLLPAASLSNVGIYGTGQAYEALLLRMRSHPLPESRYYADLMLRELRKVIPSFLERVDREDRGVVWSEYLQETREDTADVVAALFPEGSIVDPSPTVRLVDFDPEGEVKMIASMMYPHSTMSEDQLERRVAGMNHEDRMAVARAYVGDRRNRRH
;
A
#
# COMPACT_ATOMS: atom_id res chain seq x y z
N VAL A 1 27.38 -2.77 -6.83
CA VAL A 1 27.00 -1.59 -6.02
C VAL A 1 27.91 -0.39 -6.33
N PRO A 2 29.28 -0.47 -6.29
CA PRO A 2 30.13 0.70 -6.57
C PRO A 2 29.82 1.36 -7.92
N GLN A 3 29.81 0.61 -9.00
CA GLN A 3 29.51 1.11 -10.35
C GLN A 3 28.16 1.84 -10.44
N MET A 4 27.12 1.34 -9.75
CA MET A 4 25.83 2.03 -9.69
C MET A 4 25.91 3.32 -8.88
N GLN A 5 26.72 3.39 -7.83
CA GLN A 5 26.95 4.63 -7.09
C GLN A 5 27.69 5.67 -7.95
N ASP A 6 28.63 5.24 -8.76
CA ASP A 6 29.36 6.12 -9.68
C ASP A 6 28.43 6.67 -10.75
N PHE A 7 27.59 5.81 -11.34
CA PHE A 7 26.53 6.22 -12.25
C PHE A 7 25.57 7.24 -11.60
N VAL A 8 25.13 6.99 -10.36
CA VAL A 8 24.24 7.92 -9.64
C VAL A 8 24.93 9.27 -9.41
N ARG A 9 26.23 9.29 -9.08
CA ARG A 9 26.98 10.56 -8.91
C ARG A 9 27.10 11.34 -10.21
N GLU A 10 27.28 10.65 -11.32
CA GLU A 10 27.36 11.25 -12.64
C GLU A 10 26.02 11.88 -13.05
N GLN A 11 24.90 11.16 -12.85
CA GLN A 11 23.56 11.65 -13.19
C GLN A 11 23.04 12.74 -12.23
N PHE A 12 23.44 12.69 -10.98
CA PHE A 12 23.00 13.59 -9.92
C PHE A 12 24.23 14.15 -9.16
N PRO A 13 24.93 15.11 -9.74
CA PRO A 13 26.09 15.72 -9.09
C PRO A 13 25.70 16.42 -7.79
N LYS A 14 26.64 16.47 -6.84
CA LYS A 14 26.44 17.12 -5.55
C LYS A 14 26.18 18.63 -5.73
N HIS A 15 25.11 19.13 -5.11
CA HIS A 15 24.88 20.57 -5.03
C HIS A 15 25.84 21.21 -4.01
N PRO A 16 26.29 22.46 -4.20
CA PRO A 16 27.19 23.16 -3.25
C PRO A 16 26.64 23.19 -1.81
N ASP A 17 25.34 23.32 -1.65
CA ASP A 17 24.67 23.39 -0.34
C ASP A 17 24.44 22.02 0.33
N ASP A 18 24.70 20.90 -0.38
CA ASP A 18 24.52 19.56 0.17
C ASP A 18 25.66 19.21 1.13
N GLY A 19 25.31 18.75 2.33
CA GLY A 19 26.30 18.18 3.25
C GLY A 19 26.88 16.86 2.69
N ASP A 20 28.20 16.68 2.79
CA ASP A 20 28.92 15.49 2.27
C ASP A 20 28.34 14.16 2.78
N PHE A 21 27.95 14.11 4.04
CA PHE A 21 27.35 12.92 4.62
C PHE A 21 25.98 12.61 3.99
N VAL A 22 25.11 13.63 3.88
CA VAL A 22 23.76 13.50 3.34
C VAL A 22 23.81 13.05 1.88
N TYR A 23 24.67 13.70 1.07
CA TYR A 23 24.85 13.34 -0.33
C TYR A 23 25.32 11.89 -0.51
N ARG A 24 26.34 11.46 0.25
CA ARG A 24 26.85 10.09 0.21
C ARG A 24 25.74 9.07 0.56
N GLN A 25 24.93 9.36 1.57
CA GLN A 25 23.81 8.46 1.94
C GLN A 25 22.73 8.44 0.86
N ALA A 26 22.41 9.57 0.24
CA ALA A 26 21.45 9.65 -0.86
C ALA A 26 21.90 8.85 -2.08
N VAL A 27 23.16 8.98 -2.50
CA VAL A 27 23.76 8.19 -3.58
C VAL A 27 23.70 6.69 -3.27
N LYS A 28 24.06 6.31 -2.04
CA LYS A 28 24.02 4.91 -1.61
C LYS A 28 22.60 4.36 -1.64
N ALA A 29 21.63 5.08 -1.10
CA ALA A 29 20.23 4.68 -1.08
C ALA A 29 19.68 4.52 -2.50
N LYS A 30 19.92 5.48 -3.39
CA LYS A 30 19.47 5.44 -4.78
C LYS A 30 20.07 4.27 -5.56
N ALA A 31 21.35 3.98 -5.34
CA ALA A 31 22.02 2.83 -5.95
C ALA A 31 21.44 1.50 -5.47
N PHE A 32 21.12 1.37 -4.18
CA PHE A 32 20.47 0.17 -3.66
C PHE A 32 19.04 0.02 -4.17
N ASP A 33 18.28 1.11 -4.25
CA ASP A 33 16.91 1.07 -4.77
C ASP A 33 16.87 0.64 -6.24
N ALA A 34 17.82 1.10 -7.07
CA ALA A 34 17.95 0.67 -8.45
C ALA A 34 18.31 -0.82 -8.59
N LEU A 35 19.17 -1.33 -7.70
CA LEU A 35 19.63 -2.73 -7.74
C LEU A 35 18.66 -3.70 -7.06
N ARG A 36 17.72 -3.20 -6.25
CA ARG A 36 16.77 -4.05 -5.51
C ARG A 36 15.91 -4.92 -6.43
N GLY A 37 15.57 -4.44 -7.63
CA GLY A 37 14.82 -5.18 -8.63
C GLY A 37 15.52 -6.43 -9.15
N LEU A 38 16.82 -6.59 -8.92
CA LEU A 38 17.60 -7.78 -9.29
C LEU A 38 17.53 -8.89 -8.22
N LEU A 39 17.02 -8.57 -7.03
CA LEU A 39 16.91 -9.55 -5.97
C LEU A 39 15.75 -10.53 -6.26
N PRO A 40 15.94 -11.83 -6.03
CA PRO A 40 14.86 -12.79 -6.13
C PRO A 40 13.78 -12.51 -5.07
N ALA A 41 12.52 -12.85 -5.39
CA ALA A 41 11.40 -12.71 -4.46
C ALA A 41 11.60 -13.46 -3.13
N ALA A 42 12.41 -14.53 -3.16
CA ALA A 42 12.79 -15.31 -1.98
C ALA A 42 13.86 -14.65 -1.09
N SER A 43 14.32 -13.44 -1.40
CA SER A 43 15.29 -12.73 -0.57
C SER A 43 14.70 -12.41 0.80
N LEU A 44 15.42 -12.81 1.85
CA LEU A 44 15.00 -12.54 3.24
C LEU A 44 15.09 -11.05 3.56
N SER A 45 14.10 -10.56 4.30
CA SER A 45 14.06 -9.18 4.80
C SER A 45 13.46 -9.16 6.19
N ASN A 46 13.72 -8.06 6.92
CA ASN A 46 13.11 -7.80 8.21
C ASN A 46 11.91 -6.86 8.02
N VAL A 47 10.76 -7.24 8.54
CA VAL A 47 9.54 -6.44 8.51
C VAL A 47 9.09 -6.17 9.94
N GLY A 48 8.93 -4.90 10.30
CA GLY A 48 8.27 -4.49 11.54
C GLY A 48 6.77 -4.31 11.30
N ILE A 49 5.94 -4.99 12.09
CA ILE A 49 4.48 -4.86 12.04
C ILE A 49 4.03 -4.23 13.35
N TYR A 50 3.29 -3.13 13.27
CA TYR A 50 2.67 -2.47 14.41
C TYR A 50 1.16 -2.40 14.22
N GLY A 51 0.42 -2.82 15.25
CA GLY A 51 -1.04 -2.85 15.17
C GLY A 51 -1.69 -3.16 16.52
N THR A 52 -3.02 -3.10 16.56
CA THR A 52 -3.82 -3.52 17.73
C THR A 52 -3.85 -5.04 17.85
N GLY A 53 -4.23 -5.55 19.03
CA GLY A 53 -4.43 -7.00 19.23
C GLY A 53 -5.45 -7.60 18.25
N GLN A 54 -6.52 -6.87 17.93
CA GLN A 54 -7.51 -7.28 16.93
C GLN A 54 -6.95 -7.30 15.50
N ALA A 55 -6.05 -6.36 15.17
CA ALA A 55 -5.38 -6.38 13.88
C ALA A 55 -4.47 -7.61 13.72
N TYR A 56 -3.78 -8.02 14.78
CA TYR A 56 -3.00 -9.26 14.79
C TYR A 56 -3.88 -10.49 14.67
N GLU A 57 -5.03 -10.57 15.38
CA GLU A 57 -6.00 -11.65 15.22
C GLU A 57 -6.43 -11.79 13.76
N ALA A 58 -6.88 -10.69 13.14
CA ALA A 58 -7.34 -10.68 11.75
C ALA A 58 -6.21 -11.03 10.75
N LEU A 59 -4.98 -10.58 11.00
CA LEU A 59 -3.80 -10.91 10.19
C LEU A 59 -3.53 -12.42 10.25
N LEU A 60 -3.47 -12.99 11.45
CA LEU A 60 -3.17 -14.41 11.64
C LEU A 60 -4.23 -15.32 11.00
N LEU A 61 -5.53 -14.98 11.12
CA LEU A 61 -6.60 -15.74 10.49
C LEU A 61 -6.45 -15.74 8.95
N ARG A 62 -6.15 -14.60 8.35
CA ARG A 62 -5.91 -14.50 6.91
C ARG A 62 -4.64 -15.21 6.46
N MET A 63 -3.57 -15.17 7.24
CA MET A 63 -2.35 -15.90 6.95
C MET A 63 -2.54 -17.41 7.03
N ARG A 64 -3.31 -17.90 8.01
CA ARG A 64 -3.63 -19.31 8.17
C ARG A 64 -4.52 -19.88 7.05
N SER A 65 -5.39 -19.04 6.48
CA SER A 65 -6.22 -19.42 5.32
C SER A 65 -5.50 -19.27 3.98
N HIS A 66 -4.25 -18.78 3.96
CA HIS A 66 -3.54 -18.49 2.72
C HIS A 66 -3.07 -19.75 1.99
N PRO A 67 -3.13 -19.82 0.64
CA PRO A 67 -2.72 -21.01 -0.12
C PRO A 67 -1.22 -21.33 0.02
N LEU A 68 -0.36 -20.32 0.25
CA LEU A 68 1.08 -20.53 0.43
C LEU A 68 1.39 -21.17 1.79
N PRO A 69 2.02 -22.37 1.84
CA PRO A 69 2.40 -23.04 3.09
C PRO A 69 3.30 -22.16 3.97
N GLU A 70 4.18 -21.38 3.37
CA GLU A 70 5.06 -20.45 4.10
C GLU A 70 4.27 -19.40 4.89
N SER A 71 3.19 -18.84 4.34
CA SER A 71 2.31 -17.90 5.04
C SER A 71 1.69 -18.55 6.29
N ARG A 72 1.20 -19.77 6.16
CA ARG A 72 0.63 -20.53 7.29
C ARG A 72 1.68 -20.83 8.37
N TYR A 73 2.85 -21.23 7.95
CA TYR A 73 3.97 -21.48 8.86
C TYR A 73 4.36 -20.24 9.67
N TYR A 74 4.50 -19.09 9.02
CA TYR A 74 4.79 -17.83 9.73
C TYR A 74 3.63 -17.39 10.63
N ALA A 75 2.38 -17.63 10.25
CA ALA A 75 1.24 -17.37 11.11
C ALA A 75 1.34 -18.13 12.44
N ASP A 76 1.72 -19.43 12.40
CA ASP A 76 1.86 -20.25 13.61
C ASP A 76 3.07 -19.80 14.47
N LEU A 77 4.17 -19.40 13.84
CA LEU A 77 5.31 -18.82 14.54
C LEU A 77 4.91 -17.51 15.27
N MET A 78 4.24 -16.61 14.54
CA MET A 78 3.76 -15.33 15.09
C MET A 78 2.76 -15.56 16.22
N LEU A 79 1.79 -16.46 16.05
CA LEU A 79 0.79 -16.77 17.06
C LEU A 79 1.44 -17.22 18.37
N ARG A 80 2.44 -18.10 18.28
CA ARG A 80 3.17 -18.59 19.44
C ARG A 80 3.89 -17.48 20.20
N GLU A 81 4.55 -16.57 19.48
CA GLU A 81 5.30 -15.48 20.11
C GLU A 81 4.38 -14.38 20.65
N LEU A 82 3.36 -13.99 19.88
CA LEU A 82 2.41 -12.95 20.27
C LEU A 82 1.55 -13.37 21.49
N ARG A 83 1.24 -14.66 21.66
CA ARG A 83 0.51 -15.17 22.85
C ARG A 83 1.26 -14.96 24.16
N LYS A 84 2.59 -14.80 24.12
CA LYS A 84 3.36 -14.47 25.32
C LYS A 84 3.09 -13.05 25.82
N VAL A 85 2.61 -12.16 24.94
CA VAL A 85 2.43 -10.73 25.22
C VAL A 85 0.95 -10.32 25.27
N ILE A 86 0.15 -10.82 24.33
CA ILE A 86 -1.28 -10.47 24.18
C ILE A 86 -2.19 -11.70 24.12
N PRO A 87 -2.15 -12.61 25.09
CA PRO A 87 -2.84 -13.91 25.02
C PRO A 87 -4.35 -13.75 24.81
N SER A 88 -5.00 -12.83 25.52
CA SER A 88 -6.45 -12.65 25.50
C SER A 88 -7.02 -12.27 24.12
N PHE A 89 -6.25 -11.51 23.31
CA PHE A 89 -6.65 -11.15 21.96
C PHE A 89 -6.51 -12.30 20.96
N LEU A 90 -5.63 -13.27 21.24
CA LEU A 90 -5.27 -14.33 20.30
C LEU A 90 -5.79 -15.71 20.73
N GLU A 91 -6.58 -15.75 21.78
CA GLU A 91 -7.15 -17.01 22.30
C GLU A 91 -7.98 -17.75 21.25
N ARG A 92 -8.69 -17.00 20.38
CA ARG A 92 -9.66 -17.55 19.43
C ARG A 92 -9.05 -17.99 18.11
N VAL A 93 -7.78 -17.61 17.82
CA VAL A 93 -7.18 -17.77 16.48
C VAL A 93 -7.13 -19.22 16.00
N ASP A 94 -6.87 -20.16 16.90
CA ASP A 94 -6.74 -21.60 16.60
C ASP A 94 -7.76 -22.47 17.35
N ARG A 95 -8.82 -21.86 17.87
CA ARG A 95 -9.95 -22.62 18.42
C ARG A 95 -10.78 -23.25 17.29
N GLU A 96 -11.09 -24.52 17.43
CA GLU A 96 -11.86 -25.29 16.45
C GLU A 96 -13.22 -24.66 16.15
N ASP A 97 -13.91 -24.15 17.20
CA ASP A 97 -15.22 -23.51 17.10
C ASP A 97 -15.19 -22.03 16.69
N ARG A 98 -14.02 -21.47 16.39
CA ARG A 98 -13.83 -20.02 16.10
C ARG A 98 -12.89 -19.78 14.92
N GLY A 99 -11.60 -19.60 15.21
CA GLY A 99 -10.62 -19.19 14.20
C GLY A 99 -10.34 -20.26 13.15
N VAL A 100 -10.43 -21.55 13.52
CA VAL A 100 -10.29 -22.65 12.55
C VAL A 100 -11.42 -22.59 11.54
N VAL A 101 -12.69 -22.59 11.99
CA VAL A 101 -13.88 -22.47 11.12
C VAL A 101 -13.80 -21.22 10.22
N TRP A 102 -13.34 -20.10 10.78
CA TRP A 102 -13.20 -18.88 9.99
C TRP A 102 -12.11 -18.98 8.92
N SER A 103 -10.98 -19.60 9.24
CA SER A 103 -9.88 -19.80 8.29
C SER A 103 -10.28 -20.80 7.18
N GLU A 104 -11.02 -21.84 7.52
CA GLU A 104 -11.59 -22.80 6.57
C GLU A 104 -12.59 -22.11 5.63
N TYR A 105 -13.51 -21.34 6.17
CA TYR A 105 -14.47 -20.55 5.38
C TYR A 105 -13.76 -19.62 4.37
N LEU A 106 -12.70 -18.92 4.79
CA LEU A 106 -11.93 -18.06 3.91
C LEU A 106 -11.17 -18.84 2.82
N GLN A 107 -10.79 -20.07 3.09
CA GLN A 107 -10.17 -20.96 2.12
C GLN A 107 -11.19 -21.51 1.14
N GLU A 108 -12.28 -22.08 1.63
CA GLU A 108 -13.36 -22.65 0.84
C GLU A 108 -13.96 -21.62 -0.14
N THR A 109 -14.32 -20.43 0.34
CA THR A 109 -14.86 -19.37 -0.53
C THR A 109 -13.90 -18.98 -1.66
N ARG A 110 -12.59 -19.08 -1.46
CA ARG A 110 -11.60 -18.85 -2.52
C ARG A 110 -11.57 -19.99 -3.52
N GLU A 111 -11.57 -21.23 -3.03
CA GLU A 111 -11.55 -22.44 -3.85
C GLU A 111 -12.84 -22.54 -4.68
N ASP A 112 -14.01 -22.38 -4.05
CA ASP A 112 -15.30 -22.36 -4.74
C ASP A 112 -15.38 -21.29 -5.82
N THR A 113 -14.87 -20.08 -5.53
CA THR A 113 -14.81 -19.00 -6.53
C THR A 113 -13.90 -19.36 -7.69
N ALA A 114 -12.75 -19.98 -7.43
CA ALA A 114 -11.83 -20.40 -8.48
C ALA A 114 -12.46 -21.51 -9.36
N ASP A 115 -13.17 -22.44 -8.76
CA ASP A 115 -13.86 -23.52 -9.46
C ASP A 115 -14.99 -22.97 -10.36
N VAL A 116 -15.78 -22.03 -9.85
CA VAL A 116 -16.81 -21.35 -10.67
C VAL A 116 -16.18 -20.61 -11.83
N VAL A 117 -15.07 -19.86 -11.61
CA VAL A 117 -14.37 -19.15 -12.69
C VAL A 117 -13.82 -20.14 -13.72
N ALA A 118 -13.22 -21.25 -13.28
CA ALA A 118 -12.69 -22.27 -14.20
C ALA A 118 -13.82 -22.94 -15.02
N ALA A 119 -14.98 -23.14 -14.41
CA ALA A 119 -16.16 -23.67 -15.12
C ALA A 119 -16.74 -22.70 -16.13
N LEU A 120 -16.76 -21.39 -15.83
CA LEU A 120 -17.27 -20.35 -16.72
C LEU A 120 -16.30 -20.00 -17.86
N PHE A 121 -15.01 -20.12 -17.64
CA PHE A 121 -13.95 -19.75 -18.57
C PHE A 121 -12.94 -20.91 -18.78
N PRO A 122 -13.36 -22.04 -19.35
CA PRO A 122 -12.54 -23.26 -19.47
C PRO A 122 -11.33 -23.06 -20.41
N GLU A 123 -11.37 -22.09 -21.32
CA GLU A 123 -10.28 -21.82 -22.28
C GLU A 123 -9.12 -21.00 -21.65
N GLY A 124 -9.24 -20.66 -20.38
CA GLY A 124 -8.28 -19.83 -19.68
C GLY A 124 -8.37 -18.35 -20.05
N SER A 125 -7.57 -17.55 -19.41
CA SER A 125 -7.51 -16.11 -19.66
C SER A 125 -6.76 -15.85 -20.95
N ILE A 126 -7.43 -15.28 -21.95
CA ILE A 126 -6.74 -14.64 -23.09
C ILE A 126 -6.02 -13.42 -22.53
N VAL A 127 -4.69 -13.47 -22.50
CA VAL A 127 -3.89 -12.32 -22.09
C VAL A 127 -4.11 -11.22 -23.13
N ASP A 128 -4.75 -10.12 -22.71
CA ASP A 128 -4.90 -8.94 -23.56
C ASP A 128 -3.51 -8.41 -23.92
N PRO A 129 -3.10 -8.37 -25.20
CA PRO A 129 -1.82 -7.86 -25.66
C PRO A 129 -1.67 -6.33 -25.51
N SER A 130 -2.52 -5.72 -24.73
CA SER A 130 -2.56 -4.27 -24.46
C SER A 130 -1.23 -3.72 -23.92
N PRO A 131 -0.96 -2.41 -24.14
CA PRO A 131 0.23 -1.77 -23.61
C PRO A 131 0.37 -1.96 -22.08
N THR A 132 1.59 -1.93 -21.62
CA THR A 132 2.06 -2.28 -20.27
C THR A 132 1.31 -1.61 -19.13
N VAL A 133 0.72 -0.43 -19.37
CA VAL A 133 -0.06 0.33 -18.38
C VAL A 133 -1.28 0.96 -19.06
N ARG A 134 -2.45 0.76 -18.48
CA ARG A 134 -3.70 1.39 -18.91
C ARG A 134 -4.46 1.92 -17.70
N LEU A 135 -4.88 3.18 -17.74
CA LEU A 135 -5.83 3.74 -16.78
C LEU A 135 -7.21 3.15 -17.10
N VAL A 136 -7.71 2.28 -16.24
CA VAL A 136 -8.95 1.52 -16.49
C VAL A 136 -10.17 2.29 -15.99
N ASP A 137 -10.03 2.94 -14.85
CA ASP A 137 -11.10 3.66 -14.18
C ASP A 137 -10.56 4.91 -13.47
N PHE A 138 -11.31 5.99 -13.51
CA PHE A 138 -11.02 7.23 -12.79
C PHE A 138 -12.30 8.06 -12.63
N ASP A 139 -12.34 8.90 -11.61
CA ASP A 139 -13.43 9.85 -11.43
C ASP A 139 -13.14 11.15 -12.22
N PRO A 140 -13.86 11.46 -13.32
CA PRO A 140 -13.65 12.68 -14.09
C PRO A 140 -13.96 13.97 -13.28
N GLU A 141 -14.76 13.86 -12.23
CA GLU A 141 -15.10 14.95 -11.30
C GLU A 141 -14.18 14.99 -10.07
N GLY A 142 -13.17 14.11 -10.00
CA GLY A 142 -12.33 13.91 -8.82
C GLY A 142 -11.62 15.18 -8.35
N GLU A 143 -11.14 16.03 -9.26
CA GLU A 143 -10.53 17.32 -8.91
C GLU A 143 -11.53 18.25 -8.23
N VAL A 144 -12.73 18.36 -8.79
CA VAL A 144 -13.81 19.22 -8.26
C VAL A 144 -14.19 18.79 -6.84
N LYS A 145 -14.43 17.48 -6.65
CA LYS A 145 -14.78 16.91 -5.33
C LYS A 145 -13.66 17.10 -4.32
N MET A 146 -12.42 16.88 -4.74
CA MET A 146 -11.26 17.04 -3.86
C MET A 146 -11.10 18.49 -3.40
N ILE A 147 -11.18 19.45 -4.31
CA ILE A 147 -11.09 20.89 -3.96
C ILE A 147 -12.27 21.32 -3.10
N ALA A 148 -13.50 20.88 -3.41
CA ALA A 148 -14.68 21.14 -2.58
C ALA A 148 -14.50 20.61 -1.15
N SER A 149 -13.98 19.39 -1.00
CA SER A 149 -13.69 18.77 0.30
C SER A 149 -12.62 19.53 1.09
N MET A 150 -11.59 20.07 0.42
CA MET A 150 -10.59 20.93 1.07
C MET A 150 -11.20 22.24 1.59
N MET A 151 -12.20 22.77 0.90
CA MET A 151 -12.89 24.03 1.28
C MET A 151 -13.96 23.82 2.36
N TYR A 152 -14.54 22.62 2.45
CA TYR A 152 -15.69 22.31 3.28
C TYR A 152 -15.51 22.69 4.76
N PRO A 153 -14.40 22.36 5.45
CA PRO A 153 -14.20 22.74 6.86
C PRO A 153 -14.13 24.26 7.11
N HIS A 154 -13.94 25.05 6.05
CA HIS A 154 -13.75 26.50 6.11
C HIS A 154 -14.93 27.27 5.50
N SER A 155 -16.05 26.59 5.23
CA SER A 155 -17.23 27.14 4.59
C SER A 155 -18.52 26.80 5.37
N THR A 156 -19.55 27.61 5.22
CA THR A 156 -20.89 27.31 5.70
C THR A 156 -21.79 26.69 4.62
N MET A 157 -21.25 26.49 3.41
CA MET A 157 -21.96 25.88 2.29
C MET A 157 -22.00 24.36 2.43
N SER A 158 -23.03 23.72 1.86
CA SER A 158 -23.06 22.27 1.71
C SER A 158 -22.02 21.82 0.69
N GLU A 159 -21.61 20.55 0.78
CA GLU A 159 -20.66 19.95 -0.15
C GLU A 159 -21.11 20.09 -1.62
N ASP A 160 -22.37 19.80 -1.90
CA ASP A 160 -22.98 19.97 -3.22
C ASP A 160 -22.96 21.43 -3.73
N GLN A 161 -23.12 22.43 -2.85
CA GLN A 161 -22.96 23.81 -3.23
C GLN A 161 -21.52 24.18 -3.55
N LEU A 162 -20.56 23.62 -2.79
CA LEU A 162 -19.15 23.81 -3.03
C LEU A 162 -18.70 23.15 -4.35
N GLU A 163 -19.11 21.92 -4.62
CA GLU A 163 -18.80 21.24 -5.88
C GLU A 163 -19.27 22.06 -7.09
N ARG A 164 -20.52 22.55 -7.07
CA ARG A 164 -21.04 23.41 -8.15
C ARG A 164 -20.22 24.69 -8.33
N ARG A 165 -19.76 25.30 -7.23
CA ARG A 165 -18.91 26.50 -7.32
C ARG A 165 -17.53 26.17 -7.84
N VAL A 166 -16.91 25.11 -7.33
CA VAL A 166 -15.59 24.66 -7.76
C VAL A 166 -15.60 24.25 -9.24
N ALA A 167 -16.67 23.63 -9.72
CA ALA A 167 -16.81 23.30 -11.16
C ALA A 167 -16.73 24.55 -12.05
N GLY A 168 -17.23 25.69 -11.57
CA GLY A 168 -17.15 26.97 -12.28
C GLY A 168 -15.86 27.77 -12.04
N MET A 169 -14.95 27.33 -11.17
CA MET A 169 -13.68 28.01 -10.91
C MET A 169 -12.66 27.76 -12.02
N ASN A 170 -11.81 28.75 -12.26
CA ASN A 170 -10.66 28.57 -13.15
C ASN A 170 -9.58 27.69 -12.48
N HIS A 171 -8.62 27.21 -13.27
CA HIS A 171 -7.56 26.35 -12.77
C HIS A 171 -6.67 27.02 -11.70
N GLU A 172 -6.38 28.32 -11.87
CA GLU A 172 -5.51 29.07 -10.96
C GLU A 172 -6.10 29.16 -9.56
N ASP A 173 -7.39 29.43 -9.44
CA ASP A 173 -8.12 29.49 -8.16
C ASP A 173 -8.18 28.11 -7.48
N ARG A 174 -8.44 27.04 -8.24
CA ARG A 174 -8.39 25.66 -7.71
C ARG A 174 -7.00 25.32 -7.17
N MET A 175 -5.97 25.67 -7.91
CA MET A 175 -4.59 25.46 -7.49
C MET A 175 -4.20 26.32 -6.28
N ALA A 176 -4.76 27.53 -6.13
CA ALA A 176 -4.56 28.32 -4.93
C ALA A 176 -5.12 27.64 -3.68
N VAL A 177 -6.33 27.07 -3.75
CA VAL A 177 -6.90 26.27 -2.66
C VAL A 177 -6.02 25.07 -2.34
N ALA A 178 -5.61 24.30 -3.35
CA ALA A 178 -4.77 23.11 -3.17
C ALA A 178 -3.41 23.46 -2.52
N ARG A 179 -2.75 24.54 -2.96
CA ARG A 179 -1.51 25.02 -2.37
C ARG A 179 -1.68 25.45 -0.93
N ALA A 180 -2.75 26.19 -0.63
CA ALA A 180 -3.04 26.62 0.75
C ALA A 180 -3.28 25.40 1.66
N TYR A 181 -4.03 24.41 1.20
CA TYR A 181 -4.33 23.18 1.94
C TYR A 181 -3.09 22.31 2.20
N VAL A 182 -2.24 22.11 1.19
CA VAL A 182 -1.01 21.33 1.31
C VAL A 182 0.05 22.06 2.13
N GLY A 183 0.10 23.40 2.05
CA GLY A 183 1.11 24.22 2.68
C GLY A 183 2.53 24.00 2.13
N ASP A 184 3.49 24.66 2.74
CA ASP A 184 4.91 24.51 2.37
C ASP A 184 5.51 23.27 3.03
N ARG A 185 5.77 22.25 2.24
CA ARG A 185 6.47 21.07 2.71
C ARG A 185 7.95 21.37 2.93
N ARG A 186 8.35 21.44 4.19
CA ARG A 186 9.75 21.72 4.58
C ARG A 186 10.60 20.49 4.77
N ASN A 187 10.00 19.31 4.91
CA ASN A 187 10.73 18.05 5.04
C ASN A 187 9.88 16.85 4.57
N ARG A 188 10.49 15.67 4.51
CA ARG A 188 9.88 14.43 4.03
C ARG A 188 8.62 13.98 4.81
N ARG A 189 8.43 14.45 6.04
CA ARG A 189 7.35 14.01 6.93
C ARG A 189 6.15 14.97 6.94
N HIS A 190 6.20 16.02 6.16
CA HIS A 190 5.09 16.97 5.99
C HIS A 190 4.19 16.55 4.84
#